data_b80047cca81900fb4a8e839018b6dd31
#
_entry.id   b80047cca81900fb4a8e839018b6dd31
#
_cell.length_a   1.000
_cell.length_b   1.000
_cell.length_c   1.000
_cell.angle_alpha   90.00
_cell.angle_beta   90.00
_cell.angle_gamma   90.00
#
_symmetry.space_group_name_H-M   'P 1'
#
loop_
_entity.id
_entity.type
_entity.pdbx_description
1 polymer ?
#
loop_
_entity_poly.entity_id
_entity_poly.type
_entity_poly.pdbx_seq_one_letter_code
_entity_poly.pdbx_strand_id
1 'polypeptide(L)'
;FERNGKRCHAADLPETMMSVLFCPDDLSLVKRGASHRRDELDDFGRQANRGYGRVLAAYERAVAQRNRLLREDVVDPGLLGVWDESVALCGAALLFARLRLFRRLSSHVRDIYERISGGERLDCTYVASVGSQEELAELSKDELRDLILRQLEERRYDELRRRQTLVGPHRD
;
A
#
# COMPACT_ATOMS: atom_id res chain seq x y z
N PHE A 1 11.94 -24.91 7.52
CA PHE A 1 13.19 -24.18 7.43
C PHE A 1 14.00 -24.35 8.72
N GLU A 2 15.31 -24.29 8.61
CA GLU A 2 16.21 -24.34 9.77
C GLU A 2 17.20 -23.16 9.72
N ARG A 3 17.45 -22.57 10.88
CA ARG A 3 18.43 -21.50 11.07
C ARG A 3 19.40 -21.94 12.17
N ASN A 4 20.68 -22.14 11.81
CA ASN A 4 21.72 -22.59 12.73
C ASN A 4 21.31 -23.87 13.51
N GLY A 5 20.70 -24.85 12.83
CA GLY A 5 20.25 -26.10 13.41
C GLY A 5 18.96 -26.01 14.24
N LYS A 6 18.27 -24.86 14.26
CA LYS A 6 16.97 -24.69 14.93
C LYS A 6 15.86 -24.47 13.89
N ARG A 7 14.73 -25.16 14.07
CA ARG A 7 13.55 -24.94 13.22
C ARG A 7 13.06 -23.52 13.33
N CYS A 8 12.77 -22.87 12.20
CA CYS A 8 12.16 -21.55 12.10
C CYS A 8 10.99 -21.55 11.14
N HIS A 9 10.08 -20.59 11.28
CA HIS A 9 8.98 -20.39 10.34
C HIS A 9 9.45 -19.61 9.11
N ALA A 10 8.77 -19.79 7.97
CA ALA A 10 9.05 -19.02 6.75
C ALA A 10 8.97 -17.49 6.98
N ALA A 11 8.08 -17.06 7.87
CA ALA A 11 7.92 -15.66 8.26
C ALA A 11 9.16 -15.06 8.95
N ASP A 12 10.08 -15.90 9.46
CA ASP A 12 11.31 -15.46 10.13
C ASP A 12 12.50 -15.33 9.17
N LEU A 13 12.36 -15.82 7.93
CA LEU A 13 13.42 -15.79 6.93
C LEU A 13 13.89 -14.37 6.54
N PRO A 14 13.01 -13.36 6.38
CA PRO A 14 13.45 -12.00 6.05
C PRO A 14 14.37 -11.35 7.08
N GLU A 15 14.31 -11.78 8.34
CA GLU A 15 15.27 -11.31 9.36
C GLU A 15 16.68 -11.91 9.21
N THR A 16 16.76 -13.01 8.52
CA THR A 16 18.02 -13.75 8.39
C THR A 16 18.71 -13.44 7.07
N MET A 17 17.93 -13.25 6.02
CA MET A 17 18.45 -13.01 4.68
C MET A 17 17.43 -12.21 3.88
N MET A 18 17.84 -11.07 3.37
CA MET A 18 17.13 -10.37 2.31
C MET A 18 17.69 -10.83 0.97
N SER A 19 16.79 -11.17 0.05
CA SER A 19 17.18 -11.55 -1.32
C SER A 19 16.43 -10.68 -2.32
N VAL A 20 17.13 -10.26 -3.35
CA VAL A 20 16.54 -9.63 -4.53
C VAL A 20 16.82 -10.56 -5.70
N LEU A 21 15.76 -11.05 -6.31
CA LEU A 21 15.83 -11.80 -7.56
C LEU A 21 15.44 -10.86 -8.69
N PHE A 22 16.30 -10.72 -9.67
CA PHE A 22 15.99 -10.02 -10.91
C PHE A 22 15.78 -11.05 -12.02
N CYS A 23 14.64 -11.02 -12.65
CA CYS A 23 14.30 -11.89 -13.76
C CYS A 23 13.74 -11.07 -14.95
N PRO A 24 13.68 -11.65 -16.17
CA PRO A 24 13.15 -10.93 -17.34
C PRO A 24 11.73 -10.39 -17.16
N ASP A 25 10.92 -11.01 -16.31
CA ASP A 25 9.56 -10.55 -16.01
C ASP A 25 9.52 -9.24 -15.24
N ASP A 26 10.57 -8.89 -14.49
CA ASP A 26 10.69 -7.64 -13.74
C ASP A 26 10.81 -6.43 -14.67
N LEU A 27 11.27 -6.62 -15.92
CA LEU A 27 11.24 -5.61 -16.97
C LEU A 27 9.81 -5.15 -17.28
N SER A 28 8.81 -5.93 -16.89
CA SER A 28 7.41 -5.60 -17.04
C SER A 28 6.88 -4.61 -16.00
N LEU A 29 7.64 -4.27 -14.96
CA LEU A 29 7.25 -3.33 -13.91
C LEU A 29 6.72 -2.00 -14.47
N VAL A 30 7.39 -1.47 -15.49
CA VAL A 30 6.98 -0.23 -16.17
C VAL A 30 5.81 -0.46 -17.12
N LYS A 31 5.71 -1.64 -17.74
CA LYS A 31 4.70 -1.95 -18.76
C LYS A 31 3.37 -2.40 -18.16
N ARG A 32 3.37 -3.04 -17.00
CA ARG A 32 2.17 -3.49 -16.31
C ARG A 32 1.47 -2.34 -15.59
N GLY A 33 0.19 -2.56 -15.24
CA GLY A 33 -0.64 -1.56 -14.57
C GLY A 33 -0.21 -1.27 -13.12
N ALA A 34 -0.85 -0.27 -12.52
CA ALA A 34 -0.57 0.20 -11.16
C ALA A 34 -0.68 -0.92 -10.09
N SER A 35 -1.58 -1.90 -10.27
CA SER A 35 -1.69 -3.04 -9.34
C SER A 35 -0.36 -3.77 -9.19
N HIS A 36 0.29 -4.11 -10.30
CA HIS A 36 1.57 -4.81 -10.26
C HIS A 36 2.66 -3.98 -9.57
N ARG A 37 2.75 -2.68 -9.85
CA ARG A 37 3.71 -1.81 -9.18
C ARG A 37 3.46 -1.69 -7.67
N ARG A 38 2.18 -1.71 -7.24
CA ARG A 38 1.84 -1.76 -5.81
C ARG A 38 2.28 -3.06 -5.16
N ASP A 39 2.03 -4.18 -5.83
CA ASP A 39 2.38 -5.50 -5.32
C ASP A 39 3.90 -5.61 -5.12
N GLU A 40 4.70 -5.14 -6.07
CA GLU A 40 6.18 -5.10 -5.96
C GLU A 40 6.65 -4.19 -4.81
N LEU A 41 6.06 -3.01 -4.67
CA LEU A 41 6.37 -2.10 -3.56
C LEU A 41 6.03 -2.73 -2.20
N ASP A 42 4.89 -3.42 -2.13
CA ASP A 42 4.44 -4.10 -0.91
C ASP A 42 5.30 -5.33 -0.58
N ASP A 43 5.75 -6.08 -1.57
CA ASP A 43 6.67 -7.20 -1.39
C ASP A 43 8.02 -6.73 -0.87
N PHE A 44 8.54 -5.64 -1.42
CA PHE A 44 9.73 -5.00 -0.88
C PHE A 44 9.52 -4.49 0.55
N GLY A 45 8.35 -3.89 0.82
CA GLY A 45 7.96 -3.41 2.15
C GLY A 45 7.93 -4.52 3.20
N ARG A 46 7.40 -5.71 2.84
CA ARG A 46 7.37 -6.90 3.71
C ARG A 46 8.77 -7.40 4.05
N GLN A 47 9.69 -7.34 3.10
CA GLN A 47 11.08 -7.74 3.33
C GLN A 47 11.83 -6.71 4.20
N ALA A 48 11.60 -5.43 3.96
CA ALA A 48 12.27 -4.34 4.67
C ALA A 48 11.80 -4.12 6.11
N ASN A 49 10.54 -4.49 6.41
CA ASN A 49 9.94 -4.25 7.73
C ASN A 49 8.86 -5.30 8.08
N ARG A 50 9.07 -6.06 9.17
CA ARG A 50 8.08 -7.02 9.71
C ARG A 50 6.70 -6.43 9.98
N GLY A 51 6.65 -5.19 10.46
CA GLY A 51 5.39 -4.49 10.73
C GLY A 51 4.57 -4.23 9.50
N TYR A 52 5.24 -4.05 8.35
CA TYR A 52 4.60 -3.72 7.08
C TYR A 52 3.59 -4.78 6.64
N GLY A 53 3.97 -6.04 6.63
CA GLY A 53 3.08 -7.15 6.23
C GLY A 53 1.83 -7.26 7.10
N ARG A 54 1.94 -6.96 8.41
CA ARG A 54 0.79 -6.93 9.32
C ARG A 54 -0.17 -5.79 9.01
N VAL A 55 0.37 -4.61 8.74
CA VAL A 55 -0.43 -3.41 8.37
C VAL A 55 -1.15 -3.66 7.04
N LEU A 56 -0.44 -4.18 6.03
CA LEU A 56 -1.03 -4.51 4.74
C LEU A 56 -2.17 -5.52 4.88
N ALA A 57 -1.93 -6.64 5.56
CA ALA A 57 -2.95 -7.67 5.77
C ALA A 57 -4.16 -7.16 6.59
N ALA A 58 -3.96 -6.25 7.53
CA ALA A 58 -5.06 -5.62 8.27
C ALA A 58 -5.91 -4.75 7.35
N TYR A 59 -5.27 -3.95 6.50
CA TYR A 59 -5.96 -3.11 5.52
C TYR A 59 -6.74 -3.92 4.49
N GLU A 60 -6.12 -4.95 3.91
CA GLU A 60 -6.77 -5.83 2.94
C GLU A 60 -8.02 -6.50 3.53
N ARG A 61 -7.95 -6.96 4.78
CA ARG A 61 -9.11 -7.52 5.48
C ARG A 61 -10.21 -6.48 5.71
N ALA A 62 -9.87 -5.27 6.13
CA ALA A 62 -10.84 -4.19 6.33
C ALA A 62 -11.57 -3.84 5.04
N VAL A 63 -10.84 -3.69 3.91
CA VAL A 63 -11.43 -3.45 2.59
C VAL A 63 -12.31 -4.62 2.15
N ALA A 64 -11.86 -5.86 2.34
CA ALA A 64 -12.64 -7.04 1.95
C ALA A 64 -13.97 -7.13 2.73
N GLN A 65 -13.97 -6.88 4.03
CA GLN A 65 -15.19 -6.89 4.86
C GLN A 65 -16.12 -5.73 4.48
N ARG A 66 -15.57 -4.53 4.30
CA ARG A 66 -16.35 -3.39 3.84
C ARG A 66 -16.99 -3.66 2.46
N ASN A 67 -16.23 -4.22 1.52
CA ASN A 67 -16.74 -4.58 0.19
C ASN A 67 -17.81 -5.69 0.26
N ARG A 68 -17.72 -6.60 1.23
CA ARG A 68 -18.77 -7.59 1.47
C ARG A 68 -20.08 -6.91 1.88
N LEU A 69 -20.01 -5.99 2.83
CA LEU A 69 -21.17 -5.22 3.28
C LEU A 69 -21.78 -4.40 2.14
N LEU A 70 -20.97 -3.72 1.33
CA LEU A 70 -21.45 -2.93 0.18
C LEU A 70 -22.18 -3.76 -0.90
N ARG A 71 -22.03 -5.09 -0.88
CA ARG A 71 -22.73 -5.99 -1.83
C ARG A 71 -24.06 -6.49 -1.32
N GLU A 72 -24.40 -6.24 -0.07
CA GLU A 72 -25.71 -6.59 0.49
C GLU A 72 -26.80 -5.75 -0.16
N ASP A 73 -28.01 -6.31 -0.28
CA ASP A 73 -29.13 -5.58 -0.89
C ASP A 73 -29.61 -4.42 -0.02
N VAL A 74 -29.46 -4.55 1.29
CA VAL A 74 -29.72 -3.49 2.27
C VAL A 74 -28.47 -3.31 3.12
N VAL A 75 -27.80 -2.18 2.93
CA VAL A 75 -26.57 -1.85 3.67
C VAL A 75 -26.95 -1.13 4.96
N ASP A 76 -26.55 -1.69 6.10
CA ASP A 76 -26.70 -1.02 7.40
C ASP A 76 -25.73 0.17 7.51
N PRO A 77 -26.22 1.42 7.67
CA PRO A 77 -25.37 2.60 7.73
C PRO A 77 -24.45 2.63 8.96
N GLY A 78 -24.91 2.08 10.08
CA GLY A 78 -24.12 2.03 11.32
C GLY A 78 -22.92 1.07 11.18
N LEU A 79 -23.19 -0.12 10.63
CA LEU A 79 -22.14 -1.10 10.36
C LEU A 79 -21.17 -0.60 9.29
N LEU A 80 -21.67 0.13 8.27
CA LEU A 80 -20.81 0.74 7.25
C LEU A 80 -19.86 1.76 7.88
N GLY A 81 -20.35 2.60 8.80
CA GLY A 81 -19.49 3.55 9.53
C GLY A 81 -18.38 2.89 10.33
N VAL A 82 -18.62 1.75 10.96
CA VAL A 82 -17.59 0.98 11.67
C VAL A 82 -16.50 0.48 10.70
N TRP A 83 -16.89 0.02 9.52
CA TRP A 83 -15.93 -0.40 8.50
C TRP A 83 -15.23 0.77 7.83
N ASP A 84 -15.86 1.93 7.70
CA ASP A 84 -15.21 3.17 7.24
C ASP A 84 -14.05 3.54 8.16
N GLU A 85 -14.28 3.56 9.48
CA GLU A 85 -13.23 3.81 10.47
C GLU A 85 -12.10 2.77 10.40
N SER A 86 -12.45 1.49 10.25
CA SER A 86 -11.44 0.43 10.14
C SER A 86 -10.58 0.57 8.88
N VAL A 87 -11.21 0.87 7.72
CA VAL A 87 -10.51 1.12 6.45
C VAL A 87 -9.65 2.36 6.53
N ALA A 88 -10.14 3.44 7.14
CA ALA A 88 -9.40 4.69 7.29
C ALA A 88 -8.17 4.50 8.18
N LEU A 89 -8.33 3.86 9.34
CA LEU A 89 -7.24 3.60 10.28
C LEU A 89 -6.13 2.73 9.68
N CYS A 90 -6.52 1.59 9.12
CA CYS A 90 -5.55 0.66 8.51
C CYS A 90 -4.95 1.25 7.20
N GLY A 91 -5.76 1.97 6.42
CA GLY A 91 -5.35 2.64 5.19
C GLY A 91 -4.33 3.74 5.45
N ALA A 92 -4.54 4.57 6.46
CA ALA A 92 -3.59 5.60 6.87
C ALA A 92 -2.24 5.00 7.30
N ALA A 93 -2.27 3.91 8.07
CA ALA A 93 -1.06 3.22 8.49
C ALA A 93 -0.28 2.64 7.30
N LEU A 94 -0.97 2.04 6.31
CA LEU A 94 -0.36 1.51 5.09
C LEU A 94 0.18 2.64 4.20
N LEU A 95 -0.61 3.67 3.94
CA LEU A 95 -0.21 4.81 3.12
C LEU A 95 1.02 5.51 3.70
N PHE A 96 1.04 5.76 5.00
CA PHE A 96 2.19 6.32 5.69
C PHE A 96 3.45 5.45 5.53
N ALA A 97 3.30 4.15 5.65
CA ALA A 97 4.42 3.21 5.48
C ALA A 97 4.92 3.20 4.01
N ARG A 98 4.00 3.20 3.02
CA ARG A 98 4.34 3.26 1.59
C ARG A 98 5.04 4.55 1.22
N LEU A 99 4.55 5.71 1.64
CA LEU A 99 5.17 7.01 1.36
C LEU A 99 6.60 7.09 1.90
N ARG A 100 6.83 6.61 3.12
CA ARG A 100 8.18 6.54 3.70
C ARG A 100 9.10 5.59 2.96
N LEU A 101 8.60 4.41 2.58
CA LEU A 101 9.35 3.43 1.81
C LEU A 101 9.69 3.99 0.42
N PHE A 102 8.69 4.50 -0.28
CA PHE A 102 8.84 5.07 -1.62
C PHE A 102 9.85 6.22 -1.65
N ARG A 103 9.79 7.15 -0.69
CA ARG A 103 10.75 8.26 -0.59
C ARG A 103 12.20 7.76 -0.45
N ARG A 104 12.42 6.70 0.33
CA ARG A 104 13.75 6.10 0.47
C ARG A 104 14.20 5.39 -0.80
N LEU A 105 13.31 4.61 -1.41
CA LEU A 105 13.62 3.88 -2.65
C LEU A 105 13.87 4.83 -3.81
N SER A 106 13.03 5.83 -4.02
CA SER A 106 13.14 6.77 -5.14
C SER A 106 14.45 7.54 -5.14
N SER A 107 14.99 7.88 -3.97
CA SER A 107 16.33 8.48 -3.87
C SER A 107 17.41 7.55 -4.45
N HIS A 108 17.46 6.30 -3.97
CA HIS A 108 18.45 5.33 -4.46
C HIS A 108 18.26 4.99 -5.94
N VAL A 109 17.00 4.87 -6.39
CA VAL A 109 16.69 4.56 -7.80
C VAL A 109 17.18 5.68 -8.71
N ARG A 110 16.97 6.94 -8.34
CA ARG A 110 17.49 8.10 -9.10
C ARG A 110 19.01 8.07 -9.25
N ASP A 111 19.71 7.89 -8.13
CA ASP A 111 21.18 7.87 -8.11
C ASP A 111 21.76 6.72 -8.95
N ILE A 112 21.14 5.54 -8.88
CA ILE A 112 21.57 4.38 -9.65
C ILE A 112 21.25 4.58 -11.14
N TYR A 113 20.05 5.09 -11.47
CA TYR A 113 19.64 5.31 -12.86
C TYR A 113 20.54 6.34 -13.55
N GLU A 114 20.85 7.46 -12.91
CA GLU A 114 21.75 8.48 -13.46
C GLU A 114 23.12 7.89 -13.79
N ARG A 115 23.63 7.00 -12.95
CA ARG A 115 24.91 6.31 -13.18
C ARG A 115 24.87 5.31 -14.32
N ILE A 116 23.77 4.58 -14.49
CA ILE A 116 23.63 3.55 -15.54
C ILE A 116 23.34 4.18 -16.90
N SER A 117 22.52 5.23 -16.91
CA SER A 117 22.06 5.89 -18.15
C SER A 117 23.09 6.85 -18.75
N GLY A 118 24.19 7.13 -18.03
CA GLY A 118 25.17 8.12 -18.50
C GLY A 118 24.73 9.57 -18.24
N GLY A 119 23.92 9.81 -17.22
CA GLY A 119 23.53 11.15 -16.75
C GLY A 119 22.08 11.56 -17.04
N GLU A 120 21.24 10.66 -17.53
CA GLU A 120 19.81 10.93 -17.64
C GLU A 120 19.16 11.03 -16.24
N ARG A 121 18.21 11.94 -16.09
CA ARG A 121 17.45 12.10 -14.85
C ARG A 121 16.18 11.25 -14.89
N LEU A 122 15.90 10.57 -13.77
CA LEU A 122 14.67 9.83 -13.54
C LEU A 122 13.85 10.50 -12.46
N ASP A 123 12.59 10.82 -12.75
CA ASP A 123 11.64 11.24 -11.75
C ASP A 123 10.68 10.11 -11.38
N CYS A 124 10.54 9.90 -10.08
CA CYS A 124 9.60 8.93 -9.51
C CYS A 124 8.60 9.68 -8.64
N THR A 125 7.31 9.47 -8.90
CA THR A 125 6.22 10.08 -8.13
C THR A 125 5.26 8.99 -7.64
N TYR A 126 4.88 9.09 -6.37
CA TYR A 126 3.82 8.24 -5.81
C TYR A 126 2.46 8.87 -6.10
N VAL A 127 1.62 8.16 -6.83
CA VAL A 127 0.26 8.63 -7.16
C VAL A 127 -0.72 7.98 -6.20
N ALA A 128 -1.19 8.74 -5.23
CA ALA A 128 -2.19 8.28 -4.27
C ALA A 128 -3.61 8.63 -4.72
N SER A 129 -4.56 7.80 -4.32
CA SER A 129 -5.99 8.01 -4.60
C SER A 129 -6.60 9.14 -3.76
N VAL A 130 -5.90 9.60 -2.72
CA VAL A 130 -6.44 10.53 -1.72
C VAL A 130 -5.76 11.90 -1.69
N GLY A 131 -4.79 12.14 -2.56
CA GLY A 131 -4.10 13.43 -2.65
C GLY A 131 -2.76 13.35 -3.36
N SER A 132 -2.08 14.49 -3.51
CA SER A 132 -0.74 14.53 -4.07
C SER A 132 0.31 14.00 -3.10
N GLN A 133 1.43 13.51 -3.64
CA GLN A 133 2.54 13.02 -2.80
C GLN A 133 3.06 14.09 -1.84
N GLU A 134 3.16 15.33 -2.30
CA GLU A 134 3.67 16.47 -1.55
C GLU A 134 2.77 16.79 -0.35
N GLU A 135 1.46 16.85 -0.56
CA GLU A 135 0.48 17.08 0.51
C GLU A 135 0.50 15.97 1.55
N LEU A 136 0.52 14.71 1.07
CA LEU A 136 0.47 13.55 1.95
C LEU A 136 1.77 13.31 2.73
N ALA A 137 2.91 13.77 2.23
CA ALA A 137 4.21 13.57 2.87
C ALA A 137 4.36 14.33 4.19
N GLU A 138 3.62 15.41 4.36
CA GLU A 138 3.65 16.27 5.56
C GLU A 138 2.62 15.82 6.62
N LEU A 139 1.69 14.94 6.26
CA LEU A 139 0.63 14.51 7.16
C LEU A 139 1.08 13.43 8.13
N SER A 140 0.61 13.55 9.37
CA SER A 140 0.65 12.48 10.36
C SER A 140 -0.30 11.32 9.99
N LYS A 141 -0.18 10.19 10.69
CA LYS A 141 -1.10 9.07 10.48
C LYS A 141 -2.54 9.42 10.83
N ASP A 142 -2.76 10.25 11.83
CA ASP A 142 -4.10 10.65 12.26
C ASP A 142 -4.74 11.58 11.23
N GLU A 143 -3.98 12.53 10.68
CA GLU A 143 -4.45 13.39 9.59
C GLU A 143 -4.73 12.58 8.30
N LEU A 144 -3.91 11.59 7.98
CA LEU A 144 -4.18 10.67 6.86
C LEU A 144 -5.45 9.84 7.10
N ARG A 145 -5.71 9.39 8.33
CA ARG A 145 -6.94 8.68 8.70
C ARG A 145 -8.16 9.59 8.46
N ASP A 146 -8.12 10.80 8.98
CA ASP A 146 -9.22 11.75 8.87
C ASP A 146 -9.48 12.16 7.41
N LEU A 147 -8.41 12.26 6.60
CA LEU A 147 -8.52 12.49 5.16
C LEU A 147 -9.22 11.32 4.45
N ILE A 148 -8.79 10.09 4.70
CA ILE A 148 -9.40 8.90 4.10
C ILE A 148 -10.86 8.77 4.51
N LEU A 149 -11.17 8.98 5.80
CA LEU A 149 -12.53 8.89 6.31
C LEU A 149 -13.46 9.90 5.63
N ARG A 150 -13.04 11.16 5.52
CA ARG A 150 -13.77 12.22 4.82
C ARG A 150 -14.03 11.84 3.36
N GLN A 151 -13.04 11.32 2.66
CA GLN A 151 -13.21 10.92 1.27
C GLN A 151 -14.11 9.69 1.09
N LEU A 152 -14.10 8.74 2.03
CA LEU A 152 -15.06 7.63 2.05
C LEU A 152 -16.51 8.16 2.20
N GLU A 153 -16.71 9.17 3.02
CA GLU A 153 -18.00 9.83 3.19
C GLU A 153 -18.44 10.56 1.91
N GLU A 154 -17.55 11.34 1.30
CA GLU A 154 -17.81 12.06 0.04
C GLU A 154 -18.14 11.11 -1.11
N ARG A 155 -17.49 9.94 -1.17
CA ARG A 155 -17.67 8.93 -2.23
C ARG A 155 -18.76 7.90 -1.92
N ARG A 156 -19.41 7.97 -0.77
CA ARG A 156 -20.37 6.95 -0.27
C ARG A 156 -21.42 6.57 -1.30
N TYR A 157 -22.03 7.56 -1.96
CA TYR A 157 -23.05 7.31 -2.99
C TYR A 157 -22.51 6.48 -4.16
N ASP A 158 -21.34 6.83 -4.67
CA ASP A 158 -20.72 6.09 -5.78
C ASP A 158 -20.28 4.68 -5.36
N GLU A 159 -19.82 4.52 -4.13
CA GLU A 159 -19.40 3.22 -3.58
C GLU A 159 -20.59 2.27 -3.38
N LEU A 160 -21.69 2.76 -2.86
CA LEU A 160 -22.96 2.01 -2.76
C LEU A 160 -23.45 1.58 -4.14
N ARG A 161 -23.44 2.48 -5.11
CA ARG A 161 -23.84 2.18 -6.49
C ARG A 161 -22.94 1.14 -7.15
N ARG A 162 -21.61 1.24 -6.94
CA ARG A 162 -20.62 0.33 -7.52
C ARG A 162 -20.40 -0.91 -6.69
N ARG A 163 -20.96 -0.99 -5.50
CA ARG A 163 -20.82 -2.10 -4.53
C ARG A 163 -19.36 -2.42 -4.18
N GLN A 164 -18.51 -1.38 -4.11
CA GLN A 164 -17.07 -1.53 -3.80
C GLN A 164 -16.46 -0.25 -3.25
N THR A 165 -15.41 -0.40 -2.45
CA THR A 165 -14.58 0.70 -1.92
C THR A 165 -13.80 1.36 -3.05
N LEU A 166 -13.88 2.68 -3.17
CA LEU A 166 -13.23 3.48 -4.23
C LEU A 166 -12.08 4.34 -3.72
N VAL A 167 -11.91 4.45 -2.40
CA VAL A 167 -10.93 5.31 -1.74
C VAL A 167 -9.91 4.48 -0.96
N GLY A 168 -8.66 4.88 -1.00
CA GLY A 168 -7.60 4.34 -0.16
C GLY A 168 -6.50 3.59 -0.93
N PRO A 169 -5.45 3.14 -0.23
CA PRO A 169 -4.20 2.61 -0.80
C PRO A 169 -4.31 1.49 -1.84
N HIS A 170 -5.41 0.78 -1.91
CA HIS A 170 -5.65 -0.25 -2.94
C HIS A 170 -5.98 0.35 -4.32
N ARG A 171 -6.15 1.67 -4.40
CA ARG A 171 -6.43 2.43 -5.62
C ARG A 171 -5.26 3.27 -6.12
N ASP A 172 -4.22 3.38 -5.33
CA ASP A 172 -3.01 4.17 -5.66
C ASP A 172 -2.31 3.68 -6.91
#